data_975bd4701d3abd022dad7a08855bc07c
#
_entry.id   975bd4701d3abd022dad7a08855bc07c
#
_cell.length_a   1.000
_cell.length_b   1.000
_cell.length_c   1.000
_cell.angle_alpha   90.00
_cell.angle_beta   90.00
_cell.angle_gamma   90.00
#
_symmetry.space_group_name_H-M   'P 1'
#
loop_
_entity.id
_entity.type
_entity.pdbx_description
1 polymer ?
#
loop_
_entity_poly.entity_id
_entity_poly.type
_entity_poly.pdbx_seq_one_letter_code
_entity_poly.pdbx_strand_id
1 'polypeptide(L)'
;MTLYVNLAELLGTRIEQGFYRPGDRLPSVRALSVEHGVSLSTVQQAYRVLEDNGLAMPKPKSGYFVPASRELPALPEVGRPAQRPVEISQWDQVLELIRAVPRKDVIQMGRGMPDVLSPTLKPLLRSLARVSRRQDLPGLYYDNILGCMELREQIARLSLDSGCQLTAEDIVITTGCHEALSASIRAICEAGDIVAVDSPSFHGAMQTLKGLGMKALEIPTDPLTGISLEALELALEQWPIKIIQLTPNCNNPLGYIMPEARKRALLTLAQRFDVAIIEDDVYGELAYSYPRPRTIKSFDEDGRVLLCSSFSKTLAPGLRIGWVAPGRYLERVLHMKYISTGSTATQPQIAIAEFLKGGHFEPHLRRMRTQYQRNRDLMLDWVSRYFPAGTRASRPQGSFMLWIELPEGFDTLKLNRVLMEQGVQIAVGSIFSASGKYRNCLRMNYAAKPTSLIEEAVRKVGAAASKMLAEAAD
;
A
#
# COMPACT_ATOMS: atom_id res chain seq x y z
N MET A 1 -27.31 6.59 -13.78
CA MET A 1 -27.00 6.41 -12.35
C MET A 1 -28.17 5.70 -11.67
N THR A 2 -27.90 4.85 -10.69
CA THR A 2 -28.95 4.15 -9.94
C THR A 2 -29.57 5.07 -8.90
N LEU A 3 -30.86 4.89 -8.57
CA LEU A 3 -31.60 5.76 -7.64
C LEU A 3 -30.91 5.93 -6.28
N TYR A 4 -30.27 4.90 -5.75
CA TYR A 4 -29.58 4.98 -4.47
C TYR A 4 -28.27 5.80 -4.53
N VAL A 5 -27.57 5.81 -5.69
CA VAL A 5 -26.37 6.65 -5.88
C VAL A 5 -26.75 8.11 -5.91
N ASN A 6 -27.79 8.48 -6.69
CA ASN A 6 -28.28 9.86 -6.73
C ASN A 6 -28.72 10.37 -5.35
N LEU A 7 -29.39 9.51 -4.57
CA LEU A 7 -29.79 9.86 -3.20
C LEU A 7 -28.60 10.03 -2.26
N ALA A 8 -27.57 9.20 -2.40
CA ALA A 8 -26.35 9.32 -1.63
C ALA A 8 -25.57 10.60 -1.97
N GLU A 9 -25.46 10.94 -3.26
CA GLU A 9 -24.83 12.19 -3.71
C GLU A 9 -25.58 13.42 -3.21
N LEU A 10 -26.92 13.41 -3.27
CA LEU A 10 -27.74 14.50 -2.76
C LEU A 10 -27.52 14.74 -1.26
N LEU A 11 -27.54 13.67 -0.46
CA LEU A 11 -27.30 13.76 0.98
C LEU A 11 -25.85 14.13 1.28
N GLY A 12 -24.88 13.59 0.55
CA GLY A 12 -23.46 13.94 0.65
C GLY A 12 -23.23 15.43 0.42
N THR A 13 -23.77 15.98 -0.66
CA THR A 13 -23.71 17.43 -0.95
C THR A 13 -24.34 18.26 0.17
N ARG A 14 -25.47 17.86 0.73
CA ARG A 14 -26.08 18.57 1.87
C ARG A 14 -25.21 18.54 3.14
N ILE A 15 -24.50 17.43 3.37
CA ILE A 15 -23.54 17.32 4.48
C ILE A 15 -22.33 18.22 4.24
N GLU A 16 -21.74 18.18 3.05
CA GLU A 16 -20.59 19.00 2.67
C GLU A 16 -20.89 20.50 2.70
N GLN A 17 -22.09 20.90 2.32
CA GLN A 17 -22.58 22.29 2.40
C GLN A 17 -22.93 22.72 3.83
N GLY A 18 -22.81 21.83 4.82
CA GLY A 18 -23.08 22.14 6.23
C GLY A 18 -24.58 22.21 6.60
N PHE A 19 -25.49 21.72 5.73
CA PHE A 19 -26.90 21.61 6.05
C PHE A 19 -27.14 20.63 7.20
N TYR A 20 -26.38 19.53 7.23
CA TYR A 20 -26.24 18.65 8.38
C TYR A 20 -24.86 18.87 8.98
N ARG A 21 -24.80 19.31 10.24
CA ARG A 21 -23.55 19.57 10.95
C ARG A 21 -22.95 18.27 11.52
N PRO A 22 -21.66 18.23 11.78
CA PRO A 22 -21.04 17.13 12.50
C PRO A 22 -21.76 16.83 13.82
N GLY A 23 -22.14 15.57 14.02
CA GLY A 23 -22.93 15.12 15.15
C GLY A 23 -24.45 15.13 14.95
N ASP A 24 -24.96 15.79 13.92
CA ASP A 24 -26.39 15.83 13.63
C ASP A 24 -26.92 14.47 13.23
N ARG A 25 -28.18 14.24 13.57
CA ARG A 25 -28.93 13.07 13.15
C ARG A 25 -29.42 13.26 11.72
N LEU A 26 -29.09 12.32 10.85
CA LEU A 26 -29.62 12.25 9.49
C LEU A 26 -31.08 11.75 9.49
N PRO A 27 -31.88 12.07 8.46
CA PRO A 27 -33.24 11.59 8.34
C PRO A 27 -33.34 10.07 8.46
N SER A 28 -34.46 9.57 9.00
CA SER A 28 -34.63 8.13 9.11
C SER A 28 -34.86 7.49 7.74
N VAL A 29 -34.52 6.20 7.61
CA VAL A 29 -34.75 5.43 6.37
C VAL A 29 -36.18 5.54 5.89
N ARG A 30 -37.15 5.56 6.82
CA ARG A 30 -38.57 5.71 6.49
C ARG A 30 -38.90 7.13 6.01
N ALA A 31 -38.33 8.14 6.65
CA ALA A 31 -38.57 9.53 6.26
C ALA A 31 -38.06 9.80 4.85
N LEU A 32 -36.84 9.41 4.52
CA LEU A 32 -36.27 9.55 3.17
C LEU A 32 -37.02 8.72 2.12
N SER A 33 -37.49 7.53 2.47
CA SER A 33 -38.30 6.70 1.57
C SER A 33 -39.58 7.43 1.15
N VAL A 34 -40.23 8.09 2.10
CA VAL A 34 -41.46 8.88 1.82
C VAL A 34 -41.10 10.18 1.09
N GLU A 35 -40.09 10.92 1.53
CA GLU A 35 -39.70 12.22 0.95
C GLU A 35 -39.28 12.08 -0.53
N HIS A 36 -38.56 11.02 -0.88
CA HIS A 36 -38.04 10.83 -2.23
C HIS A 36 -38.82 9.79 -3.07
N GLY A 37 -39.90 9.20 -2.53
CA GLY A 37 -40.70 8.22 -3.26
C GLY A 37 -39.98 6.95 -3.65
N VAL A 38 -38.95 6.53 -2.88
CA VAL A 38 -38.10 5.36 -3.16
C VAL A 38 -38.29 4.26 -2.12
N SER A 39 -37.93 3.03 -2.46
CA SER A 39 -38.05 1.91 -1.53
C SER A 39 -37.13 2.04 -0.30
N LEU A 40 -37.49 1.42 0.82
CA LEU A 40 -36.66 1.37 2.02
C LEU A 40 -35.28 0.77 1.74
N SER A 41 -35.21 -0.24 0.86
CA SER A 41 -33.95 -0.86 0.45
C SER A 41 -33.06 0.09 -0.35
N THR A 42 -33.63 0.94 -1.20
CA THR A 42 -32.90 1.99 -1.93
C THR A 42 -32.28 3.00 -0.96
N VAL A 43 -33.02 3.45 0.05
CA VAL A 43 -32.50 4.36 1.08
C VAL A 43 -31.41 3.70 1.93
N GLN A 44 -31.60 2.43 2.31
CA GLN A 44 -30.57 1.69 3.05
C GLN A 44 -29.28 1.56 2.23
N GLN A 45 -29.38 1.38 0.93
CA GLN A 45 -28.25 1.29 0.04
C GLN A 45 -27.56 2.66 -0.13
N ALA A 46 -28.33 3.75 -0.20
CA ALA A 46 -27.78 5.11 -0.17
C ALA A 46 -27.02 5.41 1.13
N TYR A 47 -27.58 5.02 2.27
CA TYR A 47 -26.86 5.15 3.55
C TYR A 47 -25.59 4.33 3.63
N ARG A 48 -25.55 3.13 3.05
CA ARG A 48 -24.32 2.34 2.95
C ARG A 48 -23.24 3.07 2.13
N VAL A 49 -23.63 3.69 1.01
CA VAL A 49 -22.70 4.52 0.22
C VAL A 49 -22.16 5.68 1.05
N LEU A 50 -23.02 6.36 1.82
CA LEU A 50 -22.60 7.43 2.73
C LEU A 50 -21.70 6.92 3.86
N GLU A 51 -21.98 5.73 4.41
CA GLU A 51 -21.10 5.07 5.39
C GLU A 51 -19.75 4.73 4.80
N ASP A 52 -19.74 4.16 3.60
CA ASP A 52 -18.50 3.78 2.89
C ASP A 52 -17.66 5.03 2.55
N ASN A 53 -18.30 6.16 2.28
CA ASN A 53 -17.65 7.46 2.07
C ASN A 53 -17.33 8.21 3.38
N GLY A 54 -17.66 7.65 4.55
CA GLY A 54 -17.39 8.29 5.86
C GLY A 54 -18.28 9.50 6.17
N LEU A 55 -19.35 9.74 5.39
CA LEU A 55 -20.28 10.85 5.54
C LEU A 55 -21.44 10.54 6.50
N ALA A 56 -21.69 9.27 6.79
CA ALA A 56 -22.71 8.85 7.76
C ALA A 56 -22.17 7.73 8.67
N MET A 57 -22.64 7.71 9.91
CA MET A 57 -22.31 6.70 10.90
C MET A 57 -23.57 6.13 11.53
N PRO A 58 -23.81 4.79 11.48
CA PRO A 58 -24.94 4.18 12.15
C PRO A 58 -24.71 4.16 13.67
N LYS A 59 -25.72 4.59 14.44
CA LYS A 59 -25.79 4.32 15.88
C LYS A 59 -26.89 3.28 16.15
N PRO A 60 -26.57 2.15 16.79
CA PRO A 60 -27.55 1.09 17.08
C PRO A 60 -28.83 1.67 17.71
N LYS A 61 -30.00 1.31 17.18
CA LYS A 61 -31.32 1.75 17.59
C LYS A 61 -31.60 3.26 17.49
N SER A 62 -30.64 4.09 17.05
CA SER A 62 -30.76 5.55 17.01
C SER A 62 -30.77 6.13 15.59
N GLY A 63 -30.39 5.35 14.57
CA GLY A 63 -30.35 5.79 13.17
C GLY A 63 -28.97 6.23 12.71
N TYR A 64 -28.94 7.07 11.66
CA TYR A 64 -27.70 7.57 11.05
C TYR A 64 -27.39 8.99 11.55
N PHE A 65 -26.11 9.27 11.69
CA PHE A 65 -25.59 10.56 12.17
C PHE A 65 -24.43 11.01 11.26
N VAL A 66 -24.28 12.32 11.08
CA VAL A 66 -23.06 12.88 10.52
C VAL A 66 -21.93 12.63 11.53
N PRO A 67 -20.79 12.04 11.12
CA PRO A 67 -19.67 11.91 12.03
C PRO A 67 -19.30 13.25 12.65
N ALA A 68 -18.97 13.28 13.93
CA ALA A 68 -18.46 14.50 14.56
C ALA A 68 -17.25 14.98 13.76
N SER A 69 -17.15 16.28 13.50
CA SER A 69 -15.97 16.87 12.87
C SER A 69 -14.78 16.55 13.79
N ARG A 70 -13.95 15.62 13.35
CA ARG A 70 -12.71 15.31 14.03
C ARG A 70 -11.66 16.26 13.47
N GLU A 71 -11.02 17.02 14.33
CA GLU A 71 -9.77 17.66 13.96
C GLU A 71 -8.75 16.55 13.71
N LEU A 72 -8.66 16.14 12.45
CA LEU A 72 -7.65 15.17 12.05
C LEU A 72 -6.28 15.85 12.08
N PRO A 73 -5.21 15.13 12.42
CA PRO A 73 -3.84 15.67 12.36
C PRO A 73 -3.57 16.29 10.98
N ALA A 74 -2.81 17.37 10.89
CA ALA A 74 -2.43 17.95 9.60
C ALA A 74 -1.72 16.92 8.70
N LEU A 75 -1.61 17.19 7.39
CA LEU A 75 -0.85 16.34 6.48
C LEU A 75 0.66 16.47 6.76
N PRO A 76 1.45 15.41 6.52
CA PRO A 76 2.90 15.46 6.55
C PRO A 76 3.45 16.52 5.60
N GLU A 77 4.60 17.08 5.93
CA GLU A 77 5.28 18.01 5.03
C GLU A 77 5.91 17.28 3.83
N VAL A 78 6.00 18.00 2.72
CA VAL A 78 6.75 17.51 1.56
C VAL A 78 8.24 17.48 1.93
N GLY A 79 8.83 16.30 1.95
CA GLY A 79 10.24 16.14 2.26
C GLY A 79 11.13 16.89 1.27
N ARG A 80 12.25 17.44 1.76
CA ARG A 80 13.29 18.06 0.93
C ARG A 80 14.52 17.15 0.86
N PRO A 81 14.51 16.10 0.00
CA PRO A 81 15.63 15.19 -0.13
C PRO A 81 16.87 15.88 -0.71
N ALA A 82 18.01 15.22 -0.62
CA ALA A 82 19.24 15.70 -1.25
C ALA A 82 19.06 15.68 -2.79
N GLN A 83 19.44 16.78 -3.44
CA GLN A 83 19.34 16.90 -4.91
C GLN A 83 20.53 16.23 -5.62
N ARG A 84 21.05 15.15 -5.08
CA ARG A 84 22.15 14.37 -5.64
C ARG A 84 21.97 12.89 -5.36
N PRO A 85 22.46 12.02 -6.24
CA PRO A 85 22.49 10.58 -5.99
C PRO A 85 23.30 10.26 -4.73
N VAL A 86 22.76 9.36 -3.90
CA VAL A 86 23.40 8.94 -2.65
C VAL A 86 23.47 7.41 -2.57
N GLU A 87 24.49 6.92 -1.88
CA GLU A 87 24.55 5.54 -1.44
C GLU A 87 23.55 5.30 -0.31
N ILE A 88 22.91 4.13 -0.35
CA ILE A 88 21.86 3.80 0.62
C ILE A 88 22.50 3.26 1.89
N SER A 89 22.11 3.81 3.03
CA SER A 89 22.50 3.40 4.37
C SER A 89 21.36 2.63 5.07
N GLN A 90 21.34 2.62 6.39
CA GLN A 90 20.20 2.18 7.23
C GLN A 90 19.92 0.66 7.27
N TRP A 91 20.83 -0.18 6.74
CA TRP A 91 20.62 -1.64 6.77
C TRP A 91 20.43 -2.18 8.20
N ASP A 92 21.21 -1.70 9.16
CA ASP A 92 21.13 -2.18 10.55
C ASP A 92 19.76 -1.90 11.18
N GLN A 93 19.17 -0.73 10.90
CA GLN A 93 17.83 -0.37 11.38
C GLN A 93 16.74 -1.19 10.69
N VAL A 94 16.89 -1.47 9.38
CA VAL A 94 15.98 -2.37 8.65
C VAL A 94 16.11 -3.79 9.22
N LEU A 95 17.32 -4.24 9.48
CA LEU A 95 17.59 -5.57 10.04
C LEU A 95 16.97 -5.72 11.44
N GLU A 96 17.04 -4.69 12.27
CA GLU A 96 16.37 -4.65 13.58
C GLU A 96 14.84 -4.82 13.42
N LEU A 97 14.23 -4.10 12.46
CA LEU A 97 12.79 -4.22 12.18
C LEU A 97 12.39 -5.63 11.74
N ILE A 98 13.16 -6.25 10.83
CA ILE A 98 12.81 -7.56 10.26
C ILE A 98 13.21 -8.74 11.15
N ARG A 99 14.27 -8.62 11.95
CA ARG A 99 14.73 -9.64 12.91
C ARG A 99 13.88 -9.71 14.17
N ALA A 100 13.13 -8.66 14.48
CA ALA A 100 12.17 -8.74 15.57
C ALA A 100 11.17 -9.87 15.22
N VAL A 101 11.61 -11.09 15.47
CA VAL A 101 10.80 -12.32 15.39
C VAL A 101 9.53 -12.05 16.20
N PRO A 102 8.35 -12.57 15.80
CA PRO A 102 7.14 -12.42 16.59
C PRO A 102 7.36 -12.91 18.01
N ARG A 103 7.82 -12.03 18.86
CA ARG A 103 7.77 -12.25 20.30
C ARG A 103 6.31 -12.14 20.69
N LYS A 104 5.79 -13.15 21.38
CA LYS A 104 4.38 -13.18 21.82
C LYS A 104 4.00 -11.98 22.69
N ASP A 105 4.99 -11.36 23.30
CA ASP A 105 4.89 -10.21 24.20
C ASP A 105 5.05 -8.83 23.51
N VAL A 106 5.28 -8.80 22.19
CA VAL A 106 5.49 -7.54 21.44
C VAL A 106 4.45 -7.36 20.33
N ILE A 107 3.73 -6.25 20.38
CA ILE A 107 2.78 -5.84 19.35
C ILE A 107 3.53 -5.21 18.19
N GLN A 108 3.51 -5.88 17.04
CA GLN A 108 4.27 -5.51 15.85
C GLN A 108 3.51 -4.49 14.98
N MET A 109 3.56 -3.21 15.34
CA MET A 109 2.90 -2.15 14.57
C MET A 109 3.74 -1.63 13.40
N GLY A 110 5.05 -1.94 13.36
CA GLY A 110 5.95 -1.48 12.30
C GLY A 110 5.96 -2.36 11.05
N ARG A 111 5.52 -3.62 11.12
CA ARG A 111 5.62 -4.57 10.00
C ARG A 111 4.49 -4.42 8.99
N GLY A 112 4.82 -4.60 7.70
CA GLY A 112 3.86 -4.59 6.59
C GLY A 112 3.05 -5.89 6.46
N MET A 113 2.41 -6.35 7.53
CA MET A 113 1.67 -7.60 7.60
C MET A 113 0.17 -7.38 7.42
N PRO A 114 -0.49 -8.01 6.42
CA PRO A 114 -1.94 -7.97 6.29
C PRO A 114 -2.64 -8.83 7.35
N ASP A 115 -3.96 -8.72 7.46
CA ASP A 115 -4.77 -9.62 8.29
C ASP A 115 -4.89 -11.00 7.62
N VAL A 116 -4.01 -11.93 8.02
CA VAL A 116 -4.00 -13.32 7.53
C VAL A 116 -4.98 -14.24 8.26
N LEU A 117 -5.70 -13.73 9.26
CA LEU A 117 -6.68 -14.50 10.04
C LEU A 117 -8.10 -14.33 9.48
N SER A 118 -8.27 -13.64 8.35
CA SER A 118 -9.57 -13.45 7.72
C SER A 118 -10.23 -14.79 7.38
N PRO A 119 -11.49 -15.00 7.79
CA PRO A 119 -12.21 -16.24 7.47
C PRO A 119 -12.41 -16.46 5.96
N THR A 120 -12.29 -15.41 5.14
CA THR A 120 -12.37 -15.49 3.67
C THR A 120 -11.15 -16.15 3.03
N LEU A 121 -10.07 -16.40 3.79
CA LEU A 121 -8.92 -17.20 3.34
C LEU A 121 -9.08 -18.71 3.52
N LYS A 122 -10.16 -19.19 4.17
CA LYS A 122 -10.42 -20.63 4.31
C LYS A 122 -10.42 -21.43 3.00
N PRO A 123 -11.00 -20.93 1.88
CA PRO A 123 -10.91 -21.61 0.58
C PRO A 123 -9.47 -21.77 0.10
N LEU A 124 -8.61 -20.76 0.28
CA LEU A 124 -7.18 -20.82 -0.08
C LEU A 124 -6.46 -21.93 0.71
N LEU A 125 -6.70 -22.03 2.02
CA LEU A 125 -6.11 -23.08 2.86
C LEU A 125 -6.58 -24.48 2.42
N ARG A 126 -7.86 -24.62 2.00
CA ARG A 126 -8.37 -25.88 1.44
C ARG A 126 -7.70 -26.22 0.11
N SER A 127 -7.50 -25.25 -0.78
CA SER A 127 -6.78 -25.45 -2.04
C SER A 127 -5.34 -25.88 -1.79
N LEU A 128 -4.60 -25.23 -0.88
CA LEU A 128 -3.24 -25.64 -0.49
C LEU A 128 -3.20 -27.09 -0.01
N ALA A 129 -4.12 -27.48 0.90
CA ALA A 129 -4.18 -28.84 1.41
C ALA A 129 -4.56 -29.86 0.33
N ARG A 130 -5.40 -29.50 -0.66
CA ARG A 130 -5.77 -30.35 -1.78
C ARG A 130 -4.61 -30.54 -2.75
N VAL A 131 -3.94 -29.46 -3.13
CA VAL A 131 -2.80 -29.49 -4.06
C VAL A 131 -1.66 -30.35 -3.51
N SER A 132 -1.37 -30.27 -2.21
CA SER A 132 -0.33 -31.08 -1.58
C SER A 132 -0.61 -32.60 -1.55
N ARG A 133 -1.88 -33.02 -1.77
CA ARG A 133 -2.30 -34.43 -1.77
C ARG A 133 -2.54 -34.99 -3.17
N ARG A 134 -2.28 -34.23 -4.22
CA ARG A 134 -2.48 -34.71 -5.61
C ARG A 134 -1.50 -35.81 -5.95
N GLN A 135 -1.98 -36.81 -6.67
CA GLN A 135 -1.18 -38.00 -7.08
C GLN A 135 -0.18 -37.68 -8.20
N ASP A 136 -0.45 -36.65 -9.02
CA ASP A 136 0.45 -36.16 -10.06
C ASP A 136 1.63 -35.31 -9.49
N LEU A 137 1.73 -35.23 -8.17
CA LEU A 137 2.87 -34.66 -7.43
C LEU A 137 3.30 -33.26 -7.92
N PRO A 138 2.36 -32.29 -8.07
CA PRO A 138 2.73 -30.96 -8.51
C PRO A 138 3.73 -30.33 -7.53
N GLY A 139 4.80 -29.75 -8.07
CA GLY A 139 5.84 -29.11 -7.27
C GLY A 139 6.99 -30.03 -6.83
N LEU A 140 7.04 -31.28 -7.31
CA LEU A 140 8.24 -32.14 -7.20
C LEU A 140 9.16 -32.02 -8.43
N TYR A 141 8.65 -31.47 -9.53
CA TYR A 141 9.40 -31.19 -10.74
C TYR A 141 9.61 -29.68 -10.90
N TYR A 142 10.63 -29.30 -11.66
CA TYR A 142 10.78 -27.89 -12.08
C TYR A 142 9.57 -27.48 -12.93
N ASP A 143 9.02 -26.32 -12.62
CA ASP A 143 7.97 -25.68 -13.41
C ASP A 143 8.59 -24.83 -14.54
N ASN A 144 7.76 -24.33 -15.43
CA ASN A 144 8.16 -23.34 -16.41
C ASN A 144 8.76 -22.12 -15.73
N ILE A 145 9.79 -21.54 -16.31
CA ILE A 145 10.45 -20.33 -15.77
C ILE A 145 9.50 -19.13 -15.68
N LEU A 146 8.52 -19.05 -16.60
CA LEU A 146 7.44 -18.06 -16.52
C LEU A 146 6.48 -18.31 -15.36
N GLY A 147 6.42 -19.54 -14.85
CA GLY A 147 5.49 -20.01 -13.84
C GLY A 147 4.24 -20.69 -14.41
N CYS A 148 3.36 -21.16 -13.51
CA CYS A 148 2.14 -21.89 -13.81
C CYS A 148 1.22 -21.11 -14.74
N MET A 149 0.82 -21.72 -15.87
CA MET A 149 -0.01 -21.09 -16.89
C MET A 149 -1.36 -20.64 -16.31
N GLU A 150 -2.00 -21.47 -15.51
CA GLU A 150 -3.30 -21.17 -14.91
C GLU A 150 -3.25 -19.93 -14.01
N LEU A 151 -2.14 -19.73 -13.28
CA LEU A 151 -1.98 -18.53 -12.47
C LEU A 151 -1.74 -17.30 -13.33
N ARG A 152 -0.91 -17.40 -14.36
CA ARG A 152 -0.63 -16.29 -15.30
C ARG A 152 -1.91 -15.83 -16.01
N GLU A 153 -2.78 -16.76 -16.45
CA GLU A 153 -4.10 -16.46 -17.01
C GLU A 153 -5.00 -15.70 -16.00
N GLN A 154 -5.01 -16.12 -14.73
CA GLN A 154 -5.80 -15.42 -13.71
C GLN A 154 -5.26 -14.01 -13.44
N ILE A 155 -3.94 -13.83 -13.40
CA ILE A 155 -3.32 -12.50 -13.25
C ILE A 155 -3.63 -11.62 -14.46
N ALA A 156 -3.58 -12.15 -15.68
CA ALA A 156 -3.96 -11.42 -16.89
C ALA A 156 -5.42 -10.91 -16.80
N ARG A 157 -6.34 -11.74 -16.31
CA ARG A 157 -7.74 -11.32 -16.06
C ARG A 157 -7.87 -10.23 -15.00
N LEU A 158 -7.16 -10.37 -13.86
CA LEU A 158 -7.16 -9.34 -12.81
C LEU A 158 -6.58 -8.02 -13.30
N SER A 159 -5.61 -8.06 -14.23
CA SER A 159 -4.98 -6.87 -14.78
C SER A 159 -5.95 -5.98 -15.56
N LEU A 160 -7.07 -6.52 -16.04
CA LEU A 160 -8.13 -5.72 -16.69
C LEU A 160 -8.73 -4.68 -15.74
N ASP A 161 -8.88 -5.00 -14.45
CA ASP A 161 -9.41 -4.08 -13.44
C ASP A 161 -8.46 -2.90 -13.19
N SER A 162 -7.16 -3.08 -13.44
CA SER A 162 -6.14 -2.02 -13.40
C SER A 162 -5.97 -1.27 -14.73
N GLY A 163 -6.76 -1.62 -15.73
CA GLY A 163 -6.73 -1.06 -17.08
C GLY A 163 -5.66 -1.66 -18.00
N CYS A 164 -4.95 -2.71 -17.57
CA CYS A 164 -3.94 -3.38 -18.39
C CYS A 164 -4.55 -4.51 -19.23
N GLN A 165 -4.19 -4.56 -20.51
CA GLN A 165 -4.51 -5.66 -21.41
C GLN A 165 -3.26 -6.55 -21.56
N LEU A 166 -3.07 -7.45 -20.59
CA LEU A 166 -1.97 -8.42 -20.55
C LEU A 166 -2.48 -9.79 -20.96
N THR A 167 -1.59 -10.58 -21.57
CA THR A 167 -1.77 -12.02 -21.78
C THR A 167 -0.96 -12.82 -20.76
N ALA A 168 -1.17 -14.12 -20.70
CA ALA A 168 -0.36 -14.98 -19.83
C ALA A 168 1.13 -14.97 -20.22
N GLU A 169 1.46 -14.71 -21.48
CA GLU A 169 2.84 -14.67 -21.98
C GLU A 169 3.58 -13.37 -21.56
N ASP A 170 2.85 -12.33 -21.19
CA ASP A 170 3.43 -11.08 -20.69
C ASP A 170 3.82 -11.14 -19.20
N ILE A 171 3.53 -12.26 -18.51
CA ILE A 171 3.63 -12.36 -17.05
C ILE A 171 4.67 -13.40 -16.65
N VAL A 172 5.56 -12.99 -15.75
CA VAL A 172 6.57 -13.85 -15.13
C VAL A 172 6.27 -13.96 -13.63
N ILE A 173 6.00 -15.17 -13.14
CA ILE A 173 5.80 -15.43 -11.71
C ILE A 173 7.14 -15.39 -10.98
N THR A 174 7.15 -14.77 -9.82
CA THR A 174 8.34 -14.57 -8.98
C THR A 174 8.11 -14.99 -7.54
N THR A 175 9.19 -15.16 -6.79
CA THR A 175 9.18 -15.48 -5.35
C THR A 175 8.89 -14.21 -4.53
N GLY A 176 7.70 -13.66 -4.73
CA GLY A 176 7.24 -12.39 -4.18
C GLY A 176 7.78 -11.18 -4.97
N CYS A 177 7.26 -9.98 -4.64
CA CYS A 177 7.60 -8.74 -5.34
C CYS A 177 9.08 -8.34 -5.20
N HIS A 178 9.78 -8.74 -4.14
CA HIS A 178 11.22 -8.47 -4.00
C HIS A 178 12.05 -9.07 -5.13
N GLU A 179 11.74 -10.30 -5.56
CA GLU A 179 12.39 -10.88 -6.73
C GLU A 179 12.01 -10.14 -8.02
N ALA A 180 10.72 -9.79 -8.17
CA ALA A 180 10.26 -9.00 -9.32
C ALA A 180 11.05 -7.68 -9.46
N LEU A 181 11.17 -6.92 -8.36
CA LEU A 181 11.95 -5.67 -8.31
C LEU A 181 13.43 -5.91 -8.60
N SER A 182 14.06 -6.90 -7.94
CA SER A 182 15.47 -7.20 -8.13
C SER A 182 15.79 -7.64 -9.55
N ALA A 183 14.98 -8.52 -10.15
CA ALA A 183 15.16 -8.97 -11.52
C ALA A 183 14.96 -7.80 -12.52
N SER A 184 13.97 -6.93 -12.26
CA SER A 184 13.70 -5.75 -13.09
C SER A 184 14.85 -4.75 -13.08
N ILE A 185 15.41 -4.44 -11.89
CA ILE A 185 16.55 -3.53 -11.77
C ILE A 185 17.77 -4.10 -12.49
N ARG A 186 18.12 -5.37 -12.23
CA ARG A 186 19.27 -6.06 -12.83
C ARG A 186 19.15 -6.24 -14.35
N ALA A 187 17.94 -6.29 -14.87
CA ALA A 187 17.70 -6.37 -16.31
C ALA A 187 18.04 -5.06 -17.06
N ILE A 188 18.17 -3.94 -16.33
CA ILE A 188 18.30 -2.60 -16.91
C ILE A 188 19.59 -1.91 -16.46
N CYS A 189 19.97 -2.08 -15.18
CA CYS A 189 21.05 -1.35 -14.53
C CYS A 189 22.27 -2.21 -14.25
N GLU A 190 23.42 -1.54 -14.20
CA GLU A 190 24.69 -2.04 -13.68
C GLU A 190 25.05 -1.34 -12.37
N ALA A 191 25.98 -1.92 -11.59
CA ALA A 191 26.44 -1.33 -10.34
C ALA A 191 27.00 0.09 -10.57
N GLY A 192 26.52 1.04 -9.76
CA GLY A 192 26.84 2.48 -9.88
C GLY A 192 25.81 3.31 -10.59
N ASP A 193 24.86 2.68 -11.33
CA ASP A 193 23.76 3.38 -11.99
C ASP A 193 22.82 4.06 -10.99
N ILE A 194 22.11 5.09 -11.48
CA ILE A 194 21.22 5.93 -10.68
C ILE A 194 19.77 5.53 -10.92
N VAL A 195 19.06 5.31 -9.82
CA VAL A 195 17.61 5.04 -9.80
C VAL A 195 16.91 6.19 -9.07
N ALA A 196 15.98 6.85 -9.75
CA ALA A 196 15.10 7.84 -9.13
C ALA A 196 14.00 7.13 -8.34
N VAL A 197 13.74 7.58 -7.12
CA VAL A 197 12.73 7.00 -6.22
C VAL A 197 11.90 8.10 -5.57
N ASP A 198 10.66 7.80 -5.19
CA ASP A 198 9.86 8.67 -4.33
C ASP A 198 10.51 8.85 -2.94
N SER A 199 10.20 9.92 -2.23
CA SER A 199 10.75 10.19 -0.91
C SER A 199 9.66 10.78 0.02
N PRO A 200 9.30 10.05 1.10
CA PRO A 200 9.85 8.78 1.57
C PRO A 200 9.47 7.59 0.67
N SER A 201 10.32 6.57 0.60
CA SER A 201 10.15 5.37 -0.22
C SER A 201 10.18 4.08 0.58
N PHE A 202 9.68 2.99 -0.01
CA PHE A 202 9.66 1.69 0.64
C PHE A 202 11.07 1.18 0.94
N HIS A 203 11.35 0.91 2.22
CA HIS A 203 12.67 0.47 2.68
C HIS A 203 13.18 -0.80 1.98
N GLY A 204 12.30 -1.74 1.59
CA GLY A 204 12.69 -2.95 0.89
C GLY A 204 13.23 -2.66 -0.51
N ALA A 205 12.62 -1.71 -1.24
CA ALA A 205 13.13 -1.23 -2.53
C ALA A 205 14.51 -0.60 -2.36
N MET A 206 14.67 0.29 -1.36
CA MET A 206 15.96 0.88 -1.03
C MET A 206 17.05 -0.17 -0.76
N GLN A 207 16.74 -1.19 0.04
CA GLN A 207 17.73 -2.24 0.35
C GLN A 207 18.03 -3.14 -0.86
N THR A 208 17.08 -3.30 -1.78
CA THR A 208 17.32 -3.97 -3.06
C THR A 208 18.32 -3.16 -3.90
N LEU A 209 18.14 -1.85 -4.04
CA LEU A 209 19.08 -0.96 -4.72
C LEU A 209 20.48 -1.03 -4.10
N LYS A 210 20.58 -0.96 -2.75
CA LYS A 210 21.84 -1.10 -2.03
C LYS A 210 22.53 -2.43 -2.33
N GLY A 211 21.79 -3.53 -2.22
CA GLY A 211 22.33 -4.87 -2.46
C GLY A 211 22.83 -5.09 -3.88
N LEU A 212 22.33 -4.33 -4.83
CA LEU A 212 22.72 -4.36 -6.23
C LEU A 212 23.77 -3.28 -6.60
N GLY A 213 24.22 -2.48 -5.64
CA GLY A 213 25.24 -1.43 -5.85
C GLY A 213 24.72 -0.19 -6.57
N MET A 214 23.39 0.04 -6.61
CA MET A 214 22.79 1.23 -7.23
C MET A 214 22.87 2.44 -6.33
N LYS A 215 22.86 3.64 -6.92
CA LYS A 215 22.68 4.91 -6.22
C LYS A 215 21.22 5.33 -6.30
N ALA A 216 20.66 5.81 -5.19
CA ALA A 216 19.30 6.35 -5.16
C ALA A 216 19.32 7.88 -5.30
N LEU A 217 18.45 8.41 -6.15
CA LEU A 217 18.12 9.82 -6.21
C LEU A 217 16.68 10.00 -5.71
N GLU A 218 16.55 10.56 -4.52
CA GLU A 218 15.27 10.77 -3.87
C GLU A 218 14.58 12.01 -4.45
N ILE A 219 13.38 11.85 -4.98
CA ILE A 219 12.57 12.94 -5.54
C ILE A 219 11.51 13.37 -4.53
N PRO A 220 11.32 14.67 -4.27
CA PRO A 220 10.27 15.16 -3.37
C PRO A 220 8.91 14.59 -3.74
N THR A 221 8.15 14.17 -2.74
CA THR A 221 6.88 13.48 -2.93
C THR A 221 5.79 14.12 -2.09
N ASP A 222 4.74 14.60 -2.75
CA ASP A 222 3.57 15.18 -2.10
C ASP A 222 2.71 14.05 -1.49
N PRO A 223 2.22 14.19 -0.24
CA PRO A 223 1.48 13.15 0.45
C PRO A 223 0.09 12.84 -0.12
N LEU A 224 -0.39 13.60 -1.09
CA LEU A 224 -1.68 13.39 -1.76
C LEU A 224 -1.54 13.02 -3.23
N THR A 225 -0.58 13.62 -3.94
CA THR A 225 -0.48 13.53 -5.41
C THR A 225 0.74 12.76 -5.89
N GLY A 226 1.67 12.42 -5.01
CA GLY A 226 2.85 11.62 -5.32
C GLY A 226 4.08 12.43 -5.74
N ILE A 227 4.99 11.80 -6.44
CA ILE A 227 6.30 12.33 -6.82
C ILE A 227 6.17 13.67 -7.59
N SER A 228 7.04 14.68 -7.28
CA SER A 228 7.09 15.93 -8.04
C SER A 228 7.66 15.67 -9.44
N LEU A 229 6.85 15.94 -10.46
CA LEU A 229 7.25 15.78 -11.86
C LEU A 229 8.26 16.84 -12.28
N GLU A 230 8.13 18.05 -11.74
CA GLU A 230 9.04 19.17 -11.98
C GLU A 230 10.44 18.88 -11.43
N ALA A 231 10.52 18.38 -10.19
CA ALA A 231 11.79 17.97 -9.59
C ALA A 231 12.38 16.74 -10.31
N LEU A 232 11.54 15.81 -10.76
CA LEU A 232 11.98 14.66 -11.54
C LEU A 232 12.53 15.07 -12.90
N GLU A 233 11.90 16.00 -13.62
CA GLU A 233 12.37 16.51 -14.90
C GLU A 233 13.75 17.13 -14.78
N LEU A 234 13.94 18.03 -13.80
CA LEU A 234 15.26 18.62 -13.50
C LEU A 234 16.31 17.55 -13.15
N ALA A 235 15.93 16.52 -12.41
CA ALA A 235 16.81 15.42 -12.08
C ALA A 235 17.21 14.60 -13.32
N LEU A 236 16.29 14.34 -14.23
CA LEU A 236 16.54 13.65 -15.50
C LEU A 236 17.44 14.45 -16.45
N GLU A 237 17.37 15.78 -16.42
CA GLU A 237 18.29 16.66 -17.17
C GLU A 237 19.70 16.67 -16.57
N GLN A 238 19.82 16.55 -15.26
CA GLN A 238 21.09 16.68 -14.55
C GLN A 238 21.86 15.35 -14.39
N TRP A 239 21.15 14.23 -14.28
CA TRP A 239 21.73 12.94 -13.92
C TRP A 239 21.37 11.85 -14.92
N PRO A 240 22.28 10.90 -15.24
CA PRO A 240 22.02 9.77 -16.12
C PRO A 240 21.17 8.70 -15.41
N ILE A 241 19.92 9.04 -15.08
CA ILE A 241 18.97 8.14 -14.44
C ILE A 241 18.59 7.03 -15.42
N LYS A 242 18.59 5.77 -14.95
CA LYS A 242 18.23 4.59 -15.74
C LYS A 242 16.80 4.13 -15.49
N ILE A 243 16.34 4.27 -14.26
CA ILE A 243 15.03 3.78 -13.80
C ILE A 243 14.39 4.84 -12.91
N ILE A 244 13.07 4.97 -13.06
CA ILE A 244 12.19 5.62 -12.07
C ILE A 244 11.43 4.49 -11.37
N GLN A 245 11.66 4.30 -10.07
CA GLN A 245 11.00 3.28 -9.27
C GLN A 245 10.07 3.93 -8.25
N LEU A 246 8.78 3.57 -8.25
CA LEU A 246 7.80 4.16 -7.35
C LEU A 246 6.60 3.22 -7.09
N THR A 247 5.82 3.55 -6.05
CA THR A 247 4.55 2.90 -5.71
C THR A 247 3.40 3.89 -5.93
N PRO A 248 2.83 4.02 -7.14
CA PRO A 248 1.89 5.08 -7.46
C PRO A 248 0.47 4.85 -6.91
N ASN A 249 0.12 3.61 -6.56
CA ASN A 249 -1.18 3.24 -6.01
C ASN A 249 -1.04 2.79 -4.55
N CYS A 250 -1.71 3.51 -3.64
CA CYS A 250 -1.68 3.22 -2.20
C CYS A 250 -0.23 3.16 -1.68
N ASN A 251 0.52 4.22 -1.94
CA ASN A 251 1.95 4.33 -1.66
C ASN A 251 2.37 3.81 -0.28
N ASN A 252 3.53 3.25 -0.18
CA ASN A 252 4.17 2.89 1.07
C ASN A 252 5.44 3.74 1.27
N PRO A 253 5.43 4.73 2.21
CA PRO A 253 4.58 4.76 3.41
C PRO A 253 3.39 5.74 3.40
N LEU A 254 3.26 6.66 2.45
CA LEU A 254 2.34 7.80 2.52
C LEU A 254 0.86 7.45 2.28
N GLY A 255 0.58 6.38 1.54
CA GLY A 255 -0.78 5.91 1.26
C GLY A 255 -1.54 6.65 0.16
N TYR A 256 -0.91 7.57 -0.58
CA TYR A 256 -1.54 8.29 -1.69
C TYR A 256 -1.85 7.37 -2.88
N ILE A 257 -2.75 7.83 -3.74
CA ILE A 257 -2.97 7.32 -5.10
C ILE A 257 -2.64 8.45 -6.07
N MET A 258 -1.63 8.23 -6.93
CA MET A 258 -1.25 9.21 -7.95
C MET A 258 -2.41 9.40 -8.95
N PRO A 259 -2.85 10.65 -9.22
CA PRO A 259 -3.88 10.93 -10.21
C PRO A 259 -3.48 10.45 -11.62
N GLU A 260 -4.44 9.99 -12.42
CA GLU A 260 -4.17 9.47 -13.78
C GLU A 260 -3.45 10.46 -14.68
N ALA A 261 -3.80 11.74 -14.61
CA ALA A 261 -3.13 12.78 -15.39
C ALA A 261 -1.63 12.86 -15.05
N ARG A 262 -1.26 12.69 -13.77
CA ARG A 262 0.15 12.68 -13.34
C ARG A 262 0.86 11.39 -13.74
N LYS A 263 0.17 10.23 -13.75
CA LYS A 263 0.73 8.96 -14.28
C LYS A 263 1.06 9.07 -15.76
N ARG A 264 0.17 9.67 -16.55
CA ARG A 264 0.42 9.92 -17.97
C ARG A 264 1.58 10.90 -18.19
N ALA A 265 1.63 12.00 -17.44
CA ALA A 265 2.72 12.96 -17.50
C ALA A 265 4.07 12.35 -17.09
N LEU A 266 4.10 11.49 -16.06
CA LEU A 266 5.29 10.72 -15.67
C LEU A 266 5.76 9.80 -16.81
N LEU A 267 4.84 9.08 -17.46
CA LEU A 267 5.16 8.23 -18.60
C LEU A 267 5.71 9.05 -19.75
N THR A 268 5.14 10.21 -20.06
CA THR A 268 5.64 11.14 -21.10
C THR A 268 7.07 11.60 -20.78
N LEU A 269 7.37 11.94 -19.53
CA LEU A 269 8.75 12.26 -19.12
C LEU A 269 9.68 11.07 -19.34
N ALA A 270 9.30 9.89 -18.90
CA ALA A 270 10.09 8.68 -19.09
C ALA A 270 10.34 8.34 -20.56
N GLN A 271 9.37 8.63 -21.45
CA GLN A 271 9.52 8.50 -22.90
C GLN A 271 10.53 9.50 -23.46
N ARG A 272 10.42 10.77 -23.07
CA ARG A 272 11.31 11.85 -23.53
C ARG A 272 12.77 11.61 -23.18
N PHE A 273 13.05 11.06 -22.00
CA PHE A 273 14.42 10.78 -21.53
C PHE A 273 14.87 9.34 -21.75
N ASP A 274 14.06 8.51 -22.39
CA ASP A 274 14.27 7.06 -22.62
C ASP A 274 14.64 6.30 -21.33
N VAL A 275 13.88 6.52 -20.27
CA VAL A 275 14.06 5.90 -18.96
C VAL A 275 12.98 4.84 -18.72
N ALA A 276 13.33 3.73 -18.08
CA ALA A 276 12.37 2.70 -17.68
C ALA A 276 11.62 3.12 -16.40
N ILE A 277 10.38 2.63 -16.24
CA ILE A 277 9.61 2.78 -15.00
C ILE A 277 9.43 1.39 -14.37
N ILE A 278 9.80 1.25 -13.09
CA ILE A 278 9.41 0.11 -12.27
C ILE A 278 8.24 0.56 -11.38
N GLU A 279 7.06 0.02 -11.68
CA GLU A 279 5.83 0.28 -10.94
C GLU A 279 5.59 -0.84 -9.92
N ASP A 280 5.70 -0.53 -8.62
CA ASP A 280 5.34 -1.45 -7.54
C ASP A 280 3.85 -1.30 -7.20
N ASP A 281 3.02 -2.25 -7.63
CA ASP A 281 1.56 -2.21 -7.45
C ASP A 281 1.05 -3.29 -6.47
N VAL A 282 1.78 -3.57 -5.41
CA VAL A 282 1.39 -4.60 -4.40
C VAL A 282 0.18 -4.22 -3.57
N TYR A 283 -0.20 -2.93 -3.54
CA TYR A 283 -1.33 -2.42 -2.76
C TYR A 283 -2.51 -1.95 -3.60
N GLY A 284 -2.40 -1.90 -4.92
CA GLY A 284 -3.44 -1.35 -5.79
C GLY A 284 -4.81 -2.01 -5.63
N GLU A 285 -4.85 -3.33 -5.39
CA GLU A 285 -6.07 -4.07 -5.08
C GLU A 285 -6.71 -3.69 -3.73
N LEU A 286 -5.96 -3.04 -2.85
CA LEU A 286 -6.42 -2.60 -1.54
C LEU A 286 -6.82 -1.11 -1.51
N ALA A 287 -6.95 -0.46 -2.66
CA ALA A 287 -7.53 0.88 -2.76
C ALA A 287 -8.96 0.88 -2.21
N TYR A 288 -9.33 1.91 -1.44
CA TYR A 288 -10.67 2.01 -0.86
C TYR A 288 -11.71 2.46 -1.87
N SER A 289 -11.29 3.11 -2.95
CA SER A 289 -12.15 3.42 -4.10
C SER A 289 -12.39 2.20 -4.98
N TYR A 290 -13.58 2.14 -5.61
CA TYR A 290 -13.90 1.17 -6.65
C TYR A 290 -14.52 1.90 -7.85
N PRO A 291 -14.10 1.61 -9.09
CA PRO A 291 -13.05 0.63 -9.46
C PRO A 291 -11.68 1.02 -8.91
N ARG A 292 -10.77 0.03 -8.83
CA ARG A 292 -9.40 0.28 -8.38
C ARG A 292 -8.70 1.29 -9.32
N PRO A 293 -7.69 2.03 -8.81
CA PRO A 293 -6.93 2.95 -9.64
C PRO A 293 -6.17 2.22 -10.77
N ARG A 294 -6.12 2.84 -11.93
CA ARG A 294 -5.33 2.35 -13.07
C ARG A 294 -3.85 2.40 -12.75
N THR A 295 -3.10 1.48 -13.33
CA THR A 295 -1.63 1.46 -13.26
C THR A 295 -1.01 2.38 -14.32
N ILE A 296 0.26 2.76 -14.16
CA ILE A 296 1.04 3.46 -15.21
C ILE A 296 1.18 2.53 -16.42
N LYS A 297 1.40 1.23 -16.17
CA LYS A 297 1.46 0.18 -17.20
C LYS A 297 0.27 0.20 -18.13
N SER A 298 -0.91 0.57 -17.66
CA SER A 298 -2.12 0.62 -18.49
C SER A 298 -2.11 1.71 -19.57
N PHE A 299 -1.14 2.62 -19.52
CA PHE A 299 -0.93 3.69 -20.51
C PHE A 299 0.34 3.47 -21.35
N ASP A 300 1.09 2.40 -21.07
CA ASP A 300 2.38 2.10 -21.68
C ASP A 300 2.20 1.37 -23.02
N GLU A 301 2.52 2.05 -24.12
CA GLU A 301 2.41 1.52 -25.47
C GLU A 301 3.75 0.98 -26.01
N ASP A 302 4.88 1.38 -25.44
CA ASP A 302 6.23 1.00 -25.91
C ASP A 302 6.96 -0.02 -25.02
N GLY A 303 6.27 -0.53 -23.98
CA GLY A 303 6.77 -1.59 -23.13
C GLY A 303 7.84 -1.16 -22.14
N ARG A 304 8.00 0.13 -21.81
CA ARG A 304 9.01 0.64 -20.89
C ARG A 304 8.65 0.50 -19.40
N VAL A 305 7.39 0.23 -19.07
CA VAL A 305 6.93 0.05 -17.71
C VAL A 305 6.99 -1.43 -17.31
N LEU A 306 7.74 -1.73 -16.26
CA LEU A 306 7.77 -3.04 -15.63
C LEU A 306 6.82 -3.00 -14.44
N LEU A 307 5.66 -3.64 -14.57
CA LEU A 307 4.65 -3.71 -13.51
C LEU A 307 4.97 -4.89 -12.58
N CYS A 308 5.31 -4.60 -11.34
CA CYS A 308 5.62 -5.57 -10.29
C CYS A 308 4.50 -5.65 -9.27
N SER A 309 4.09 -6.86 -8.89
CA SER A 309 3.08 -7.04 -7.85
C SER A 309 3.24 -8.37 -7.09
N SER A 310 2.37 -8.63 -6.12
CA SER A 310 2.35 -9.90 -5.39
C SER A 310 1.05 -10.13 -4.64
N PHE A 311 0.79 -11.38 -4.30
CA PHE A 311 -0.32 -11.77 -3.40
C PHE A 311 0.04 -11.65 -1.91
N SER A 312 1.24 -11.13 -1.58
CA SER A 312 1.71 -11.01 -0.20
C SER A 312 0.85 -10.06 0.65
N LYS A 313 0.24 -9.03 0.05
CA LYS A 313 -0.55 -8.03 0.77
C LYS A 313 -2.05 -8.28 0.69
N THR A 314 -2.48 -9.01 -0.31
CA THR A 314 -3.88 -9.34 -0.56
C THR A 314 -4.29 -10.71 -0.03
N LEU A 315 -3.38 -11.68 0.01
CA LEU A 315 -3.66 -13.03 0.51
C LEU A 315 -2.79 -13.38 1.71
N ALA A 316 -1.56 -13.84 1.46
CA ALA A 316 -0.66 -14.29 2.52
C ALA A 316 0.81 -14.12 2.14
N PRO A 317 1.61 -13.38 2.93
CA PRO A 317 3.02 -13.14 2.62
C PRO A 317 3.86 -14.41 2.65
N GLY A 318 3.47 -15.43 3.42
CA GLY A 318 4.17 -16.71 3.54
C GLY A 318 4.12 -17.58 2.28
N LEU A 319 3.19 -17.34 1.36
CA LEU A 319 3.10 -18.09 0.10
C LEU A 319 4.22 -17.73 -0.89
N ARG A 320 4.84 -16.57 -0.73
CA ARG A 320 5.96 -16.10 -1.56
C ARG A 320 5.66 -16.11 -3.06
N ILE A 321 4.46 -15.68 -3.46
CA ILE A 321 4.08 -15.52 -4.87
C ILE A 321 3.93 -14.04 -5.21
N GLY A 322 4.72 -13.61 -6.19
CA GLY A 322 4.65 -12.34 -6.87
C GLY A 322 4.73 -12.52 -8.38
N TRP A 323 4.76 -11.45 -9.10
CA TRP A 323 4.86 -11.47 -10.55
C TRP A 323 5.36 -10.12 -11.08
N VAL A 324 5.84 -10.15 -12.32
CA VAL A 324 6.20 -8.96 -13.09
C VAL A 324 5.65 -9.08 -14.52
N ALA A 325 5.14 -7.98 -15.04
CA ALA A 325 4.88 -7.80 -16.47
C ALA A 325 5.95 -6.85 -17.04
N PRO A 326 7.06 -7.40 -17.55
CA PRO A 326 8.28 -6.64 -17.81
C PRO A 326 8.27 -5.86 -19.15
N GLY A 327 7.25 -6.02 -19.98
CA GLY A 327 7.17 -5.39 -21.28
C GLY A 327 8.36 -5.75 -22.19
N ARG A 328 9.00 -4.75 -22.78
CA ARG A 328 10.14 -4.94 -23.70
C ARG A 328 11.39 -5.56 -23.06
N TYR A 329 11.41 -5.71 -21.73
CA TYR A 329 12.54 -6.26 -20.99
C TYR A 329 12.38 -7.76 -20.64
N LEU A 330 11.39 -8.46 -21.23
CA LEU A 330 11.02 -9.83 -20.86
C LEU A 330 12.24 -10.78 -20.86
N GLU A 331 12.99 -10.85 -21.93
CA GLU A 331 14.13 -11.77 -22.05
C GLU A 331 15.23 -11.49 -21.01
N ARG A 332 15.49 -10.21 -20.72
CA ARG A 332 16.47 -9.82 -19.71
C ARG A 332 15.99 -10.18 -18.30
N VAL A 333 14.70 -9.96 -18.00
CA VAL A 333 14.10 -10.32 -16.71
C VAL A 333 14.11 -11.84 -16.51
N LEU A 334 13.80 -12.62 -17.53
CA LEU A 334 13.89 -14.09 -17.49
C LEU A 334 15.33 -14.57 -17.22
N HIS A 335 16.34 -13.96 -17.85
CA HIS A 335 17.73 -14.28 -17.57
C HIS A 335 18.08 -13.97 -16.11
N MET A 336 17.67 -12.79 -15.57
CA MET A 336 17.93 -12.43 -14.18
C MET A 336 17.22 -13.37 -13.20
N LYS A 337 16.00 -13.80 -13.52
CA LYS A 337 15.26 -14.77 -12.74
C LYS A 337 15.97 -16.14 -12.76
N TYR A 338 16.39 -16.62 -13.93
CA TYR A 338 17.08 -17.90 -14.07
C TYR A 338 18.31 -17.99 -13.18
N ILE A 339 19.18 -16.98 -13.18
CA ILE A 339 20.40 -16.95 -12.37
C ILE A 339 20.16 -16.68 -10.88
N SER A 340 18.92 -16.33 -10.48
CA SER A 340 18.55 -16.07 -9.08
C SER A 340 17.86 -17.27 -8.45
N THR A 341 16.72 -17.69 -8.97
CA THR A 341 15.83 -18.70 -8.38
C THR A 341 15.43 -19.80 -9.35
N GLY A 342 15.63 -19.63 -10.66
CA GLY A 342 15.12 -20.54 -11.69
C GLY A 342 13.60 -20.49 -11.75
N SER A 343 12.91 -21.56 -11.40
CA SER A 343 11.45 -21.61 -11.32
C SER A 343 10.95 -21.27 -9.91
N THR A 344 9.73 -20.75 -9.83
CA THR A 344 9.05 -20.46 -8.55
C THR A 344 8.28 -21.67 -8.08
N ALA A 345 8.17 -21.90 -6.76
CA ALA A 345 7.46 -23.02 -6.17
C ALA A 345 6.04 -23.18 -6.72
N THR A 346 5.70 -24.36 -7.26
CA THR A 346 4.47 -24.61 -8.05
C THR A 346 3.22 -24.74 -7.19
N GLN A 347 3.30 -25.40 -6.03
CA GLN A 347 2.11 -25.67 -5.20
C GLN A 347 1.35 -24.39 -4.78
N PRO A 348 2.00 -23.34 -4.28
CA PRO A 348 1.32 -22.07 -3.97
C PRO A 348 0.71 -21.42 -5.21
N GLN A 349 1.35 -21.53 -6.38
CA GLN A 349 0.83 -20.98 -7.63
C GLN A 349 -0.51 -21.62 -8.00
N ILE A 350 -0.59 -22.96 -8.00
CA ILE A 350 -1.81 -23.70 -8.30
C ILE A 350 -2.92 -23.35 -7.29
N ALA A 351 -2.60 -23.32 -5.99
CA ALA A 351 -3.58 -23.00 -4.95
C ALA A 351 -4.17 -21.59 -5.09
N ILE A 352 -3.34 -20.61 -5.45
CA ILE A 352 -3.79 -19.25 -5.73
C ILE A 352 -4.65 -19.22 -7.00
N ALA A 353 -4.21 -19.87 -8.09
CA ALA A 353 -4.98 -19.95 -9.33
C ALA A 353 -6.39 -20.51 -9.10
N GLU A 354 -6.50 -21.60 -8.34
CA GLU A 354 -7.79 -22.19 -7.94
C GLU A 354 -8.64 -21.23 -7.10
N PHE A 355 -8.03 -20.51 -6.16
CA PHE A 355 -8.71 -19.51 -5.33
C PHE A 355 -9.30 -18.37 -6.17
N LEU A 356 -8.52 -17.87 -7.14
CA LEU A 356 -8.95 -16.83 -8.08
C LEU A 356 -10.07 -17.33 -8.99
N LYS A 357 -9.87 -18.49 -9.63
CA LYS A 357 -10.84 -19.12 -10.54
C LYS A 357 -12.17 -19.44 -9.82
N GLY A 358 -12.11 -19.77 -8.53
CA GLY A 358 -13.28 -20.03 -7.69
C GLY A 358 -14.09 -18.79 -7.30
N GLY A 359 -13.71 -17.59 -7.74
CA GLY A 359 -14.42 -16.34 -7.44
C GLY A 359 -14.29 -15.90 -5.98
N HIS A 360 -13.31 -16.39 -5.24
CA HIS A 360 -13.15 -16.09 -3.81
C HIS A 360 -12.38 -14.78 -3.55
N PHE A 361 -11.67 -14.27 -4.54
CA PHE A 361 -10.75 -13.14 -4.37
C PHE A 361 -11.48 -11.81 -4.16
N GLU A 362 -12.42 -11.45 -5.04
CA GLU A 362 -13.11 -10.16 -4.92
C GLU A 362 -13.96 -10.02 -3.63
N PRO A 363 -14.72 -11.04 -3.16
CA PRO A 363 -15.37 -10.98 -1.86
C PRO A 363 -14.37 -10.81 -0.70
N HIS A 364 -13.19 -11.43 -0.82
CA HIS A 364 -12.11 -11.27 0.15
C HIS A 364 -11.57 -9.84 0.16
N LEU A 365 -11.22 -9.28 -1.01
CA LEU A 365 -10.72 -7.91 -1.14
C LEU A 365 -11.72 -6.88 -0.63
N ARG A 366 -12.99 -6.99 -1.00
CA ARG A 366 -14.05 -6.08 -0.53
C ARG A 366 -14.15 -6.06 0.98
N ARG A 367 -14.05 -7.25 1.63
CA ARG A 367 -14.00 -7.33 3.09
C ARG A 367 -12.76 -6.62 3.66
N MET A 368 -11.59 -6.85 3.07
CA MET A 368 -10.34 -6.21 3.51
C MET A 368 -10.40 -4.69 3.36
N ARG A 369 -10.84 -4.19 2.20
CA ARG A 369 -10.98 -2.75 1.93
C ARG A 369 -11.87 -2.07 2.98
N THR A 370 -13.06 -2.63 3.24
CA THR A 370 -13.99 -2.12 4.25
C THR A 370 -13.39 -2.15 5.66
N GLN A 371 -12.73 -3.26 6.03
CA GLN A 371 -12.08 -3.37 7.34
C GLN A 371 -10.93 -2.36 7.49
N TYR A 372 -10.07 -2.25 6.48
CA TYR A 372 -8.89 -1.38 6.55
C TYR A 372 -9.27 0.11 6.52
N GLN A 373 -10.29 0.48 5.77
CA GLN A 373 -10.80 1.85 5.78
C GLN A 373 -11.32 2.24 7.18
N ARG A 374 -12.11 1.39 7.82
CA ARG A 374 -12.56 1.60 9.21
C ARG A 374 -11.40 1.65 10.20
N ASN A 375 -10.44 0.76 10.05
CA ASN A 375 -9.27 0.72 10.93
C ASN A 375 -8.41 1.98 10.75
N ARG A 376 -8.26 2.50 9.51
CA ARG A 376 -7.59 3.77 9.22
C ARG A 376 -8.24 4.92 10.00
N ASP A 377 -9.57 5.03 9.93
CA ASP A 377 -10.31 6.11 10.57
C ASP A 377 -10.16 6.07 12.10
N LEU A 378 -10.21 4.87 12.68
CA LEU A 378 -9.94 4.66 14.10
C LEU A 378 -8.48 5.00 14.47
N MET A 379 -7.53 4.58 13.66
CA MET A 379 -6.12 4.88 13.90
C MET A 379 -5.84 6.39 13.86
N LEU A 380 -6.44 7.11 12.90
CA LEU A 380 -6.33 8.57 12.82
C LEU A 380 -6.97 9.25 14.04
N ASP A 381 -8.11 8.77 14.51
CA ASP A 381 -8.75 9.24 15.73
C ASP A 381 -7.86 9.02 16.97
N TRP A 382 -7.26 7.86 17.11
CA TRP A 382 -6.33 7.57 18.21
C TRP A 382 -5.06 8.43 18.15
N VAL A 383 -4.51 8.65 16.95
CA VAL A 383 -3.36 9.56 16.78
C VAL A 383 -3.74 10.99 17.19
N SER A 384 -4.91 11.48 16.77
CA SER A 384 -5.39 12.82 17.18
C SER A 384 -5.55 12.96 18.69
N ARG A 385 -5.95 11.89 19.39
CA ARG A 385 -6.20 11.93 20.84
C ARG A 385 -4.94 11.74 21.71
N TYR A 386 -4.06 10.86 21.27
CA TYR A 386 -3.00 10.36 22.15
C TYR A 386 -1.62 10.91 21.83
N PHE A 387 -1.42 11.43 20.61
CA PHE A 387 -0.12 11.94 20.20
C PHE A 387 0.06 13.42 20.60
N PRO A 388 1.33 13.88 20.71
CA PRO A 388 1.59 15.25 21.09
C PRO A 388 1.07 16.27 20.07
N ALA A 389 0.80 17.50 20.53
CA ALA A 389 0.42 18.60 19.66
C ALA A 389 1.45 18.81 18.54
N GLY A 390 1.01 19.21 17.35
CA GLY A 390 1.86 19.36 16.17
C GLY A 390 2.16 18.05 15.42
N THR A 391 1.65 16.89 15.89
CA THR A 391 1.74 15.62 15.13
C THR A 391 0.94 15.74 13.84
N ARG A 392 1.53 15.26 12.74
CA ARG A 392 0.91 15.19 11.41
C ARG A 392 0.72 13.73 11.01
N ALA A 393 -0.23 13.44 10.14
CA ALA A 393 -0.47 12.08 9.65
C ALA A 393 -0.94 12.07 8.20
N SER A 394 -0.52 11.07 7.43
CA SER A 394 -0.98 10.85 6.06
C SER A 394 -2.48 10.54 6.00
N ARG A 395 -3.04 10.58 4.78
CA ARG A 395 -4.44 10.22 4.48
C ARG A 395 -4.46 9.04 3.52
N PRO A 396 -4.19 7.81 4.00
CA PRO A 396 -4.14 6.65 3.12
C PRO A 396 -5.47 6.44 2.38
N GLN A 397 -5.38 6.31 1.07
CA GLN A 397 -6.51 6.02 0.17
C GLN A 397 -6.66 4.53 -0.12
N GLY A 398 -5.85 3.71 0.53
CA GLY A 398 -5.82 2.26 0.45
C GLY A 398 -4.72 1.69 1.34
N SER A 399 -4.43 0.38 1.19
CA SER A 399 -3.44 -0.29 2.03
C SER A 399 -3.86 -0.38 3.51
N PHE A 400 -2.90 -0.52 4.40
CA PHE A 400 -3.10 -0.65 5.86
C PHE A 400 -1.94 -0.03 6.65
N MET A 401 -1.31 1.00 6.07
CA MET A 401 -0.18 1.72 6.64
C MET A 401 -0.52 3.18 6.85
N LEU A 402 -0.12 3.72 8.01
CA LEU A 402 -0.23 5.13 8.33
C LEU A 402 1.16 5.71 8.57
N TRP A 403 1.49 6.78 7.87
CA TRP A 403 2.67 7.59 8.11
C TRP A 403 2.35 8.71 9.08
N ILE A 404 3.17 8.85 10.10
CA ILE A 404 3.02 9.84 11.18
C ILE A 404 4.31 10.63 11.28
N GLU A 405 4.19 11.94 11.34
CA GLU A 405 5.27 12.89 11.53
C GLU A 405 5.10 13.58 12.89
N LEU A 406 6.06 13.39 13.77
CA LEU A 406 6.19 14.06 15.06
C LEU A 406 6.86 15.42 14.88
N PRO A 407 6.79 16.33 15.87
CA PRO A 407 7.45 17.62 15.81
C PRO A 407 8.94 17.53 15.41
N GLU A 408 9.46 18.60 14.81
CA GLU A 408 10.84 18.68 14.33
C GLU A 408 11.86 18.42 15.47
N GLY A 409 13.00 17.83 15.13
CA GLY A 409 14.03 17.46 16.11
C GLY A 409 13.81 16.14 16.84
N PHE A 410 12.65 15.50 16.68
CA PHE A 410 12.36 14.20 17.32
C PHE A 410 13.15 13.06 16.70
N ASP A 411 13.48 12.03 17.49
CA ASP A 411 14.21 10.84 17.05
C ASP A 411 13.39 9.57 17.32
N THR A 412 12.71 9.07 16.27
CA THR A 412 11.87 7.86 16.37
C THR A 412 12.67 6.58 16.58
N LEU A 413 13.99 6.56 16.33
CA LEU A 413 14.83 5.42 16.68
C LEU A 413 14.96 5.28 18.20
N LYS A 414 15.13 6.40 18.92
CA LYS A 414 15.11 6.41 20.39
C LYS A 414 13.73 6.00 20.91
N LEU A 415 12.67 6.54 20.30
CA LEU A 415 11.30 6.17 20.66
C LEU A 415 11.06 4.67 20.51
N ASN A 416 11.49 4.05 19.40
CA ASN A 416 11.30 2.63 19.19
C ASN A 416 12.00 1.77 20.26
N ARG A 417 13.18 2.18 20.73
CA ARG A 417 13.88 1.49 21.82
C ARG A 417 13.07 1.50 23.13
N VAL A 418 12.54 2.66 23.50
CA VAL A 418 11.67 2.81 24.68
C VAL A 418 10.39 1.96 24.53
N LEU A 419 9.79 1.95 23.36
CA LEU A 419 8.58 1.19 23.06
C LEU A 419 8.81 -0.33 23.09
N MET A 420 9.97 -0.80 22.64
CA MET A 420 10.34 -2.23 22.68
C MET A 420 10.36 -2.76 24.13
N GLU A 421 10.79 -1.96 25.10
CA GLU A 421 10.71 -2.31 26.54
C GLU A 421 9.27 -2.38 27.03
N GLN A 422 8.34 -1.64 26.41
CA GLN A 422 6.91 -1.63 26.71
C GLN A 422 6.10 -2.64 25.88
N GLY A 423 6.77 -3.49 25.08
CA GLY A 423 6.13 -4.52 24.25
C GLY A 423 5.46 -3.98 22.99
N VAL A 424 5.93 -2.86 22.43
CA VAL A 424 5.42 -2.29 21.17
C VAL A 424 6.59 -2.02 20.22
N GLN A 425 6.42 -2.36 18.93
CA GLN A 425 7.39 -2.04 17.88
C GLN A 425 6.75 -1.19 16.78
N ILE A 426 7.42 -0.11 16.37
CA ILE A 426 7.07 0.75 15.23
C ILE A 426 8.12 0.62 14.12
N ALA A 427 7.80 1.10 12.90
CA ALA A 427 8.81 1.30 11.87
C ALA A 427 9.31 2.76 11.93
N VAL A 428 10.60 2.92 12.17
CA VAL A 428 11.24 4.25 12.27
C VAL A 428 11.36 4.90 10.89
N GLY A 429 11.16 6.22 10.82
CA GLY A 429 11.06 6.94 9.54
C GLY A 429 12.37 6.96 8.74
N SER A 430 13.52 6.93 9.41
CA SER A 430 14.84 6.96 8.78
C SER A 430 15.09 5.83 7.77
N ILE A 431 14.44 4.66 7.92
CA ILE A 431 14.58 3.55 6.97
C ILE A 431 13.90 3.79 5.62
N PHE A 432 13.02 4.80 5.52
CA PHE A 432 12.28 5.15 4.29
C PHE A 432 12.99 6.22 3.46
N SER A 433 14.26 6.49 3.75
CA SER A 433 15.13 7.40 3.01
C SER A 433 16.49 6.77 2.78
N ALA A 434 17.07 6.97 1.61
CA ALA A 434 18.42 6.53 1.29
C ALA A 434 19.47 7.19 2.19
N SER A 435 19.26 8.45 2.56
CA SER A 435 20.16 9.28 3.39
C SER A 435 19.81 9.29 4.88
N GLY A 436 18.76 8.55 5.32
CA GLY A 436 18.33 8.49 6.73
C GLY A 436 17.61 9.75 7.22
N LYS A 437 16.90 10.45 6.33
CA LYS A 437 15.97 11.52 6.67
C LYS A 437 14.75 10.97 7.43
N TYR A 438 13.78 11.81 7.68
CA TYR A 438 12.53 11.45 8.36
C TYR A 438 12.72 10.87 9.76
N ARG A 439 13.75 11.35 10.49
CA ARG A 439 14.06 10.88 11.85
C ARG A 439 12.91 11.13 12.83
N ASN A 440 12.11 12.16 12.61
CA ASN A 440 10.91 12.49 13.38
C ASN A 440 9.65 11.76 12.89
N CYS A 441 9.76 10.91 11.88
CA CYS A 441 8.63 10.20 11.31
C CYS A 441 8.61 8.72 11.74
N LEU A 442 7.43 8.11 11.68
CA LEU A 442 7.24 6.69 11.89
C LEU A 442 6.10 6.15 11.02
N ARG A 443 6.10 4.85 10.76
CA ARG A 443 4.99 4.16 10.09
C ARG A 443 4.38 3.15 11.02
N MET A 444 3.03 3.14 11.08
CA MET A 444 2.25 2.16 11.83
C MET A 444 1.32 1.37 10.92
N ASN A 445 1.10 0.10 11.27
CA ASN A 445 0.20 -0.82 10.59
C ASN A 445 -1.15 -0.86 11.32
N TYR A 446 -2.26 -0.77 10.56
CA TYR A 446 -3.63 -0.88 11.08
C TYR A 446 -4.43 -2.04 10.48
N ALA A 447 -3.75 -3.08 9.91
CA ALA A 447 -4.43 -4.24 9.35
C ALA A 447 -5.17 -5.09 10.40
N ALA A 448 -4.63 -5.17 11.62
CA ALA A 448 -5.20 -5.97 12.70
C ALA A 448 -6.57 -5.46 13.12
N LYS A 449 -7.42 -6.36 13.65
CA LYS A 449 -8.68 -5.96 14.27
C LYS A 449 -8.44 -4.94 15.37
N PRO A 450 -9.19 -3.84 15.41
CA PRO A 450 -9.06 -2.82 16.45
C PRO A 450 -9.62 -3.38 17.78
N THR A 451 -8.73 -3.81 18.64
CA THR A 451 -9.01 -4.28 20.01
C THR A 451 -8.51 -3.25 21.00
N SER A 452 -8.95 -3.37 22.25
CA SER A 452 -8.40 -2.55 23.37
C SER A 452 -6.88 -2.69 23.50
N LEU A 453 -6.32 -3.84 23.14
CA LEU A 453 -4.88 -4.08 23.14
C LEU A 453 -4.15 -3.24 22.07
N ILE A 454 -4.72 -3.12 20.88
CA ILE A 454 -4.17 -2.29 19.78
C ILE A 454 -4.30 -0.81 20.14
N GLU A 455 -5.45 -0.37 20.65
CA GLU A 455 -5.64 1.00 21.13
C GLU A 455 -4.63 1.37 22.24
N GLU A 456 -4.43 0.48 23.20
CA GLU A 456 -3.44 0.63 24.25
C GLU A 456 -2.00 0.76 23.69
N ALA A 457 -1.66 -0.03 22.68
CA ALA A 457 -0.36 0.09 22.02
C ALA A 457 -0.18 1.48 21.37
N VAL A 458 -1.22 1.99 20.67
CA VAL A 458 -1.20 3.34 20.09
C VAL A 458 -1.07 4.41 21.17
N ARG A 459 -1.78 4.26 22.28
CA ARG A 459 -1.70 5.17 23.44
C ARG A 459 -0.29 5.19 24.04
N LYS A 460 0.37 4.03 24.16
CA LYS A 460 1.77 3.94 24.61
C LYS A 460 2.71 4.69 23.70
N VAL A 461 2.54 4.59 22.37
CA VAL A 461 3.37 5.32 21.40
C VAL A 461 3.23 6.83 21.62
N GLY A 462 1.99 7.34 21.70
CA GLY A 462 1.73 8.76 21.93
C GLY A 462 2.24 9.27 23.27
N ALA A 463 2.01 8.50 24.34
CA ALA A 463 2.48 8.86 25.70
C ALA A 463 4.02 8.91 25.78
N ALA A 464 4.72 7.92 25.21
CA ALA A 464 6.18 7.90 25.16
C ALA A 464 6.72 9.09 24.33
N ALA A 465 6.09 9.40 23.18
CA ALA A 465 6.47 10.54 22.38
C ALA A 465 6.27 11.87 23.12
N SER A 466 5.14 12.06 23.81
CA SER A 466 4.85 13.26 24.60
C SER A 466 5.85 13.44 25.76
N LYS A 467 6.18 12.34 26.47
CA LYS A 467 7.16 12.36 27.55
C LYS A 467 8.56 12.78 27.05
N MET A 468 9.02 12.17 25.94
CA MET A 468 10.33 12.49 25.36
C MET A 468 10.41 13.93 24.84
N LEU A 469 9.30 14.52 24.34
CA LEU A 469 9.26 15.92 23.95
C LEU A 469 9.36 16.87 25.15
N ALA A 470 8.67 16.55 26.24
CA ALA A 470 8.76 17.35 27.47
C ALA A 470 10.20 17.33 28.04
N GLU A 471 10.82 16.14 28.10
CA GLU A 471 12.22 15.99 28.57
C GLU A 471 13.26 16.69 27.66
N ALA A 472 12.94 16.96 26.39
CA ALA A 472 13.83 17.68 25.47
C ALA A 472 13.64 19.20 25.52
N ALA A 473 12.55 19.68 26.14
CA ALA A 473 12.25 21.09 26.32
C ALA A 473 12.81 21.68 27.64
N ASP A 474 13.09 20.79 28.60
CA ASP A 474 13.79 21.11 29.87
C ASP A 474 15.31 21.05 29.66
#